data_4a2a80d8b78e0eecd2ea0846df41e0cc
#
_entry.id   4a2a80d8b78e0eecd2ea0846df41e0cc
#
_cell.length_a   1.000
_cell.length_b   1.000
_cell.length_c   1.000
_cell.angle_alpha   90.00
_cell.angle_beta   90.00
_cell.angle_gamma   90.00
#
_symmetry.space_group_name_H-M   'P 1'
#
loop_
_entity.id
_entity.type
_entity.pdbx_description
1 polymer ?
#
loop_
_entity_poly.entity_id
_entity_poly.type
_entity_poly.pdbx_seq_one_letter_code
_entity_poly.pdbx_strand_id
1 'polypeptide(L)'
;MSLSVNRYLKEVEEIKNKATALSNKEFSDTIDENGHQYVDLVMEGGGVLGLALVGYIYILEQAGIRFIGIAGTSAGSIAALLLSAIDVPEKEKSERLIDMIANMPINTFIDGKKDGDYDPKKFMDTATGLMNSKNKSGFKYFSAFLRFLTTTDNLKIMQGLNRGDEFESWLKKQLSSFNIYTVNDLRKRMATTPYGWKLRSTSIDKSSQLEGKQSLDELDVNHDYLCLITADLATEYKVELPVMAELYWEKANDVNPAVFCRCSMSIPFVFQPYTVKIPHMDNNLQLKWQKYTGISFQSRLATRFPPPIACFVDGGIMSNFPIDVFHNPTKVPARPTFGVKLQLDDHSHEINSTLDIFAQSFNTARHAMNYDFIKKNPDYNKLVSFIDTGDIGWLDFSM
;
A
#
# COMPACT_ATOMS: atom_id res chain seq x y z
N MET A 1 -5.96 1.40 26.92
CA MET A 1 -6.61 2.72 26.94
C MET A 1 -6.90 3.09 25.51
N SER A 2 -8.16 3.33 25.13
CA SER A 2 -8.47 3.83 23.78
C SER A 2 -7.92 5.26 23.66
N LEU A 3 -7.09 5.49 22.66
CA LEU A 3 -6.55 6.81 22.35
C LEU A 3 -7.68 7.63 21.70
N SER A 4 -8.01 8.78 22.28
CA SER A 4 -9.05 9.65 21.72
C SER A 4 -8.46 10.51 20.61
N VAL A 5 -9.03 10.43 19.42
CA VAL A 5 -8.68 11.28 18.26
C VAL A 5 -8.69 12.77 18.62
N ASN A 6 -9.66 13.20 19.43
CA ASN A 6 -9.79 14.59 19.89
C ASN A 6 -8.56 15.15 20.62
N ARG A 7 -7.74 14.28 21.25
CA ARG A 7 -6.52 14.73 21.91
C ARG A 7 -5.48 15.19 20.90
N TYR A 8 -5.31 14.42 19.82
CA TYR A 8 -4.34 14.74 18.77
C TYR A 8 -4.79 15.94 17.91
N LEU A 9 -6.08 16.03 17.61
CA LEU A 9 -6.62 17.10 16.78
C LEU A 9 -6.47 18.49 17.41
N LYS A 10 -6.44 18.60 18.75
CA LYS A 10 -6.15 19.86 19.43
C LYS A 10 -4.72 20.35 19.22
N GLU A 11 -3.77 19.43 19.15
CA GLU A 11 -2.34 19.75 18.97
C GLU A 11 -2.03 20.21 17.55
N VAL A 12 -2.89 19.87 16.58
CA VAL A 12 -2.71 20.22 15.17
C VAL A 12 -3.65 21.32 14.68
N GLU A 13 -4.33 22.03 15.56
CA GLU A 13 -5.30 23.08 15.19
C GLU A 13 -4.69 24.19 14.32
N GLU A 14 -3.47 24.61 14.59
CA GLU A 14 -2.75 25.59 13.77
C GLU A 14 -2.49 25.06 12.35
N ILE A 15 -2.10 23.78 12.25
CA ILE A 15 -1.84 23.12 10.96
C ILE A 15 -3.14 22.97 10.17
N LYS A 16 -4.23 22.62 10.87
CA LYS A 16 -5.57 22.54 10.28
C LYS A 16 -6.00 23.88 9.68
N ASN A 17 -5.83 24.97 10.42
CA ASN A 17 -6.16 26.31 9.94
C ASN A 17 -5.36 26.70 8.70
N LYS A 18 -4.07 26.36 8.65
CA LYS A 18 -3.23 26.56 7.47
C LYS A 18 -3.70 25.71 6.29
N ALA A 19 -4.08 24.45 6.50
CA ALA A 19 -4.61 23.56 5.48
C ALA A 19 -5.93 24.08 4.92
N THR A 20 -6.86 24.50 5.78
CA THR A 20 -8.14 25.08 5.36
C THR A 20 -7.94 26.33 4.49
N ALA A 21 -6.94 27.17 4.80
CA ALA A 21 -6.62 28.34 3.96
C ALA A 21 -6.13 27.95 2.55
N LEU A 22 -5.68 26.72 2.33
CA LEU A 22 -5.28 26.21 1.02
C LEU A 22 -6.46 25.76 0.17
N SER A 23 -7.65 25.59 0.72
CA SER A 23 -8.85 25.14 -0.03
C SER A 23 -9.21 26.04 -1.22
N ASN A 24 -8.81 27.32 -1.18
CA ASN A 24 -8.99 28.27 -2.27
C ASN A 24 -7.97 28.13 -3.42
N LYS A 25 -6.92 27.29 -3.26
CA LYS A 25 -5.96 27.03 -4.32
C LYS A 25 -6.43 25.91 -5.22
N GLU A 26 -6.14 26.03 -6.51
CA GLU A 26 -6.50 25.02 -7.50
C GLU A 26 -5.40 23.94 -7.57
N PHE A 27 -5.73 22.73 -7.08
CA PHE A 27 -4.86 21.56 -7.12
C PHE A 27 -5.28 20.55 -8.18
N SER A 28 -6.57 20.49 -8.51
CA SER A 28 -7.14 19.54 -9.46
C SER A 28 -8.14 20.20 -10.38
N ASP A 29 -8.23 19.71 -11.61
CA ASP A 29 -9.25 20.13 -12.57
C ASP A 29 -10.61 19.48 -12.28
N THR A 30 -10.65 18.41 -11.49
CA THR A 30 -11.86 17.67 -11.15
C THR A 30 -12.41 18.15 -9.81
N ILE A 31 -13.67 18.57 -9.82
CA ILE A 31 -14.37 19.11 -8.64
C ILE A 31 -15.80 18.58 -8.52
N ASP A 32 -16.38 18.73 -7.33
CA ASP A 32 -17.81 18.53 -7.08
C ASP A 32 -18.56 19.88 -6.90
N GLU A 33 -19.84 19.80 -6.57
CA GLU A 33 -20.66 20.99 -6.34
C GLU A 33 -20.26 21.77 -5.09
N ASN A 34 -19.71 21.07 -4.08
CA ASN A 34 -19.24 21.66 -2.83
C ASN A 34 -17.86 22.32 -2.97
N GLY A 35 -17.21 22.19 -4.14
CA GLY A 35 -15.88 22.73 -4.41
C GLY A 35 -14.75 21.84 -3.90
N HIS A 36 -15.02 20.61 -3.44
CA HIS A 36 -13.95 19.66 -3.17
C HIS A 36 -13.18 19.34 -4.43
N GLN A 37 -11.89 19.10 -4.29
CA GLN A 37 -10.98 18.82 -5.39
C GLN A 37 -10.52 17.37 -5.31
N TYR A 38 -10.56 16.68 -6.43
CA TYR A 38 -10.28 15.24 -6.45
C TYR A 38 -8.90 14.93 -7.01
N VAL A 39 -8.15 14.07 -6.32
CA VAL A 39 -6.82 13.61 -6.73
C VAL A 39 -6.75 12.08 -6.62
N ASP A 40 -5.74 11.51 -7.26
CA ASP A 40 -5.33 10.13 -6.96
C ASP A 40 -4.22 10.16 -5.89
N LEU A 41 -4.21 9.20 -4.97
CA LEU A 41 -3.29 9.16 -3.83
C LEU A 41 -2.47 7.87 -3.83
N VAL A 42 -1.16 8.01 -3.73
CA VAL A 42 -0.22 6.89 -3.64
C VAL A 42 0.58 6.96 -2.34
N MET A 43 0.60 5.86 -1.59
CA MET A 43 1.20 5.76 -0.26
C MET A 43 2.31 4.72 -0.22
N GLU A 44 3.47 5.13 0.28
CA GLU A 44 4.63 4.26 0.44
C GLU A 44 4.42 3.21 1.53
N GLY A 45 5.09 2.06 1.38
CA GLY A 45 5.22 1.04 2.43
C GLY A 45 6.26 1.44 3.48
N GLY A 46 5.97 1.20 4.75
CA GLY A 46 6.88 1.62 5.82
C GLY A 46 6.60 1.03 7.21
N GLY A 47 5.97 -0.14 7.30
CA GLY A 47 5.70 -0.79 8.58
C GLY A 47 4.90 0.10 9.53
N VAL A 48 5.37 0.26 10.77
CA VAL A 48 4.70 1.09 11.80
C VAL A 48 4.65 2.58 11.44
N LEU A 49 5.54 3.06 10.56
CA LEU A 49 5.53 4.44 10.10
C LEU A 49 4.28 4.81 9.30
N GLY A 50 3.46 3.83 8.92
CA GLY A 50 2.16 4.03 8.28
C GLY A 50 1.21 4.95 9.05
N LEU A 51 1.39 5.14 10.36
CA LEU A 51 0.68 6.13 11.16
C LEU A 51 0.85 7.56 10.60
N ALA A 52 2.03 7.90 10.10
CA ALA A 52 2.31 9.22 9.55
C ALA A 52 1.51 9.50 8.26
N LEU A 53 1.22 8.45 7.46
CA LEU A 53 0.39 8.58 6.24
C LEU A 53 -1.00 9.12 6.56
N VAL A 54 -1.56 8.73 7.71
CA VAL A 54 -2.92 9.13 8.09
C VAL A 54 -2.98 10.62 8.44
N GLY A 55 -1.92 11.16 9.05
CA GLY A 55 -1.77 12.59 9.27
C GLY A 55 -1.74 13.40 7.97
N TYR A 56 -1.05 12.90 6.96
CA TYR A 56 -1.02 13.51 5.62
C TYR A 56 -2.42 13.53 4.98
N ILE A 57 -3.13 12.39 5.02
CA ILE A 57 -4.50 12.28 4.51
C ILE A 57 -5.42 13.31 5.21
N TYR A 58 -5.32 13.42 6.53
CA TYR A 58 -6.10 14.39 7.31
C TYR A 58 -5.89 15.82 6.82
N ILE A 59 -4.65 16.24 6.65
CA ILE A 59 -4.32 17.60 6.21
C ILE A 59 -4.85 17.86 4.78
N LEU A 60 -4.76 16.89 3.88
CA LEU A 60 -5.32 17.03 2.53
C LEU A 60 -6.86 17.17 2.57
N GLU A 61 -7.56 16.41 3.40
CA GLU A 61 -9.01 16.53 3.55
C GLU A 61 -9.41 17.91 4.13
N GLN A 62 -8.63 18.43 5.11
CA GLN A 62 -8.86 19.80 5.63
C GLN A 62 -8.58 20.90 4.59
N ALA A 63 -7.76 20.61 3.57
CA ALA A 63 -7.55 21.50 2.42
C ALA A 63 -8.64 21.33 1.35
N GLY A 64 -9.71 20.60 1.59
CA GLY A 64 -10.81 20.36 0.65
C GLY A 64 -10.50 19.34 -0.44
N ILE A 65 -9.45 18.53 -0.26
CA ILE A 65 -9.07 17.48 -1.21
C ILE A 65 -9.78 16.18 -0.87
N ARG A 66 -10.17 15.43 -1.89
CA ARG A 66 -10.79 14.10 -1.82
C ARG A 66 -10.08 13.14 -2.76
N PHE A 67 -10.27 11.83 -2.56
CA PHE A 67 -9.49 10.81 -3.25
C PHE A 67 -10.38 9.90 -4.08
N ILE A 68 -9.97 9.67 -5.34
CA ILE A 68 -10.63 8.73 -6.26
C ILE A 68 -9.77 7.47 -6.41
N GLY A 69 -8.62 7.57 -7.09
CA GLY A 69 -7.65 6.49 -7.15
C GLY A 69 -6.83 6.44 -5.87
N ILE A 70 -6.71 5.28 -5.25
CA ILE A 70 -5.96 5.12 -4.00
C ILE A 70 -5.05 3.90 -4.14
N ALA A 71 -3.75 4.10 -3.97
CA ALA A 71 -2.78 3.01 -4.06
C ALA A 71 -1.83 2.99 -2.86
N GLY A 72 -1.31 1.79 -2.56
CA GLY A 72 -0.32 1.65 -1.51
C GLY A 72 0.30 0.27 -1.44
N THR A 73 1.45 0.22 -0.75
CA THR A 73 2.20 -1.00 -0.51
C THR A 73 2.36 -1.20 0.99
N SER A 74 2.28 -2.45 1.49
CA SER A 74 2.51 -2.76 2.91
C SER A 74 1.65 -1.87 3.84
N ALA A 75 2.26 -1.07 4.72
CA ALA A 75 1.55 -0.11 5.56
C ALA A 75 0.67 0.87 4.76
N GLY A 76 1.15 1.32 3.59
CA GLY A 76 0.36 2.13 2.66
C GLY A 76 -0.86 1.38 2.14
N SER A 77 -0.80 0.04 2.00
CA SER A 77 -1.94 -0.77 1.58
C SER A 77 -3.04 -0.84 2.65
N ILE A 78 -2.67 -0.83 3.93
CA ILE A 78 -3.63 -0.78 5.04
C ILE A 78 -4.41 0.54 5.01
N ALA A 79 -3.69 1.66 4.93
CA ALA A 79 -4.30 2.98 4.84
C ALA A 79 -5.17 3.12 3.57
N ALA A 80 -4.69 2.63 2.42
CA ALA A 80 -5.41 2.66 1.15
C ALA A 80 -6.72 1.90 1.21
N LEU A 81 -6.70 0.67 1.72
CA LEU A 81 -7.90 -0.17 1.82
C LEU A 81 -8.93 0.42 2.79
N LEU A 82 -8.51 0.85 3.98
CA LEU A 82 -9.40 1.43 4.97
C LEU A 82 -9.99 2.76 4.47
N LEU A 83 -9.18 3.64 3.90
CA LEU A 83 -9.63 4.90 3.32
C LEU A 83 -10.68 4.69 2.21
N SER A 84 -10.51 3.63 1.41
CA SER A 84 -11.45 3.26 0.34
C SER A 84 -12.76 2.67 0.88
N ALA A 85 -12.71 2.04 2.06
CA ALA A 85 -13.84 1.31 2.63
C ALA A 85 -14.74 2.15 3.54
N ILE A 86 -14.19 3.15 4.25
CA ILE A 86 -14.88 3.91 5.30
C ILE A 86 -16.16 4.57 4.77
N ASP A 87 -16.07 5.30 3.65
CA ASP A 87 -17.21 5.98 3.04
C ASP A 87 -16.98 6.23 1.53
N VAL A 88 -17.98 6.80 0.86
CA VAL A 88 -17.91 7.21 -0.56
C VAL A 88 -16.85 8.30 -0.79
N PRO A 89 -16.39 8.49 -2.04
CA PRO A 89 -15.28 9.43 -2.33
C PRO A 89 -15.50 10.86 -1.84
N GLU A 90 -16.73 11.35 -1.84
CA GLU A 90 -17.08 12.73 -1.44
C GLU A 90 -16.84 13.03 0.04
N LYS A 91 -16.92 12.01 0.91
CA LYS A 91 -16.89 12.18 2.37
C LYS A 91 -15.47 12.26 2.93
N GLU A 92 -15.33 13.00 4.03
CA GLU A 92 -14.13 12.96 4.88
C GLU A 92 -14.06 11.63 5.63
N LYS A 93 -12.88 11.05 5.67
CA LYS A 93 -12.64 9.70 6.21
C LYS A 93 -11.47 9.64 7.17
N SER A 94 -10.61 10.67 7.14
CA SER A 94 -9.33 10.66 7.86
C SER A 94 -9.46 10.57 9.37
N GLU A 95 -10.43 11.23 9.99
CA GLU A 95 -10.64 11.15 11.45
C GLU A 95 -10.98 9.72 11.88
N ARG A 96 -11.85 9.04 11.11
CA ARG A 96 -12.17 7.65 11.35
C ARG A 96 -10.96 6.73 11.11
N LEU A 97 -10.20 7.01 10.07
CA LEU A 97 -8.97 6.28 9.77
C LEU A 97 -7.91 6.44 10.87
N ILE A 98 -7.72 7.66 11.41
CA ILE A 98 -6.84 7.93 12.55
C ILE A 98 -7.24 7.08 13.74
N ASP A 99 -8.53 7.08 14.11
CA ASP A 99 -9.04 6.31 15.25
C ASP A 99 -8.78 4.81 15.09
N MET A 100 -9.00 4.26 13.89
CA MET A 100 -8.79 2.85 13.59
C MET A 100 -7.31 2.45 13.67
N ILE A 101 -6.43 3.25 13.08
CA ILE A 101 -5.00 2.96 13.04
C ILE A 101 -4.36 3.18 14.42
N ALA A 102 -4.74 4.25 15.14
CA ALA A 102 -4.23 4.51 16.50
C ALA A 102 -4.64 3.42 17.51
N ASN A 103 -5.79 2.76 17.28
CA ASN A 103 -6.26 1.67 18.13
C ASN A 103 -6.03 0.27 17.52
N MET A 104 -5.17 0.18 16.52
CA MET A 104 -4.81 -1.09 15.87
C MET A 104 -4.06 -1.98 16.86
N PRO A 105 -4.52 -3.24 17.08
CA PRO A 105 -3.94 -4.11 18.10
C PRO A 105 -2.66 -4.80 17.61
N ILE A 106 -1.62 -4.02 17.28
CA ILE A 106 -0.36 -4.50 16.66
C ILE A 106 0.23 -5.69 17.41
N ASN A 107 0.18 -5.66 18.74
CA ASN A 107 0.72 -6.73 19.58
C ASN A 107 0.03 -8.09 19.38
N THR A 108 -1.23 -8.10 18.90
CA THR A 108 -1.95 -9.36 18.63
C THR A 108 -1.57 -9.98 17.30
N PHE A 109 -0.96 -9.19 16.42
CA PHE A 109 -0.51 -9.67 15.09
C PHE A 109 0.75 -10.53 15.17
N ILE A 110 1.39 -10.55 16.33
CA ILE A 110 2.45 -11.51 16.65
C ILE A 110 1.77 -12.83 17.04
N ASP A 111 1.27 -13.55 16.03
CA ASP A 111 0.43 -14.75 16.15
C ASP A 111 1.20 -16.07 15.92
N GLY A 112 2.53 -16.02 16.00
CA GLY A 112 3.39 -17.18 15.91
C GLY A 112 3.18 -18.13 17.11
N LYS A 113 3.30 -19.44 16.88
CA LYS A 113 3.20 -20.44 17.96
C LYS A 113 4.50 -20.51 18.76
N LYS A 114 4.38 -20.60 20.10
CA LYS A 114 5.49 -20.97 20.95
C LYS A 114 5.88 -22.42 20.64
N ASP A 115 7.19 -22.65 20.45
CA ASP A 115 7.73 -23.96 20.25
C ASP A 115 9.05 -24.09 21.03
N GLY A 116 9.04 -24.95 22.06
CA GLY A 116 10.15 -25.07 23.00
C GLY A 116 10.51 -23.75 23.67
N ASP A 117 11.76 -23.33 23.56
CA ASP A 117 12.29 -22.06 24.11
C ASP A 117 11.97 -20.85 23.22
N TYR A 118 11.38 -21.09 22.05
CA TYR A 118 11.03 -20.02 21.11
C TYR A 118 9.72 -19.34 21.50
N ASP A 119 9.79 -18.03 21.77
CA ASP A 119 8.64 -17.15 21.99
C ASP A 119 8.63 -16.08 20.93
N PRO A 120 7.66 -16.09 19.97
CA PRO A 120 7.60 -15.12 18.89
C PRO A 120 7.57 -13.68 19.38
N LYS A 121 6.85 -13.41 20.48
CA LYS A 121 6.75 -12.06 21.06
C LYS A 121 8.10 -11.60 21.61
N LYS A 122 8.72 -12.39 22.45
CA LYS A 122 10.04 -12.09 23.04
C LYS A 122 11.10 -11.92 21.95
N PHE A 123 10.98 -12.67 20.88
CA PHE A 123 11.86 -12.58 19.73
C PHE A 123 11.66 -11.25 18.97
N MET A 124 10.40 -10.86 18.66
CA MET A 124 10.11 -9.59 18.02
C MET A 124 10.54 -8.39 18.87
N ASP A 125 10.29 -8.42 20.18
CA ASP A 125 10.73 -7.39 21.12
C ASP A 125 12.27 -7.25 21.11
N THR A 126 12.98 -8.37 21.06
CA THR A 126 14.44 -8.40 21.00
C THR A 126 14.95 -7.88 19.65
N ALA A 127 14.35 -8.33 18.54
CA ALA A 127 14.73 -7.90 17.19
C ALA A 127 14.51 -6.40 17.01
N THR A 128 13.36 -5.89 17.46
CA THR A 128 13.01 -4.45 17.41
C THR A 128 13.98 -3.62 18.26
N GLY A 129 14.25 -4.04 19.49
CA GLY A 129 15.21 -3.36 20.38
C GLY A 129 16.62 -3.30 19.81
N LEU A 130 17.02 -4.33 19.07
CA LEU A 130 18.33 -4.42 18.41
C LEU A 130 18.43 -3.54 17.15
N MET A 131 17.35 -3.46 16.37
CA MET A 131 17.31 -2.64 15.16
C MET A 131 17.25 -1.13 15.48
N ASN A 132 16.63 -0.76 16.59
CA ASN A 132 16.52 0.63 17.06
C ASN A 132 17.74 1.08 17.86
N SER A 133 18.70 0.20 18.19
CA SER A 133 19.89 0.62 18.92
C SER A 133 20.78 1.50 18.02
N LYS A 134 21.02 2.75 18.44
CA LYS A 134 21.94 3.71 17.78
C LYS A 134 23.40 3.23 17.73
N ASN A 135 23.71 2.05 18.27
CA ASN A 135 25.05 1.47 18.24
C ASN A 135 25.23 0.66 16.95
N LYS A 136 26.28 0.92 16.19
CA LYS A 136 26.72 0.21 14.97
C LYS A 136 26.82 -1.33 15.12
N SER A 137 26.59 -1.84 16.32
CA SER A 137 26.44 -3.25 16.69
C SER A 137 25.09 -3.87 16.30
N GLY A 138 24.05 -3.10 15.98
CA GLY A 138 22.72 -3.62 15.65
C GLY A 138 22.71 -4.57 14.46
N PHE A 139 23.64 -4.35 13.53
CA PHE A 139 23.81 -5.22 12.37
C PHE A 139 24.38 -6.61 12.71
N LYS A 140 25.26 -6.74 13.69
CA LYS A 140 25.73 -8.05 14.21
C LYS A 140 24.58 -8.86 14.78
N TYR A 141 23.57 -8.19 15.31
CA TYR A 141 22.41 -8.84 15.89
C TYR A 141 21.37 -9.22 14.83
N PHE A 142 21.21 -8.42 13.76
CA PHE A 142 20.40 -8.82 12.61
C PHE A 142 21.01 -10.05 11.90
N SER A 143 22.33 -10.16 11.85
CA SER A 143 23.01 -11.35 11.32
C SER A 143 22.85 -12.57 12.23
N ALA A 144 22.88 -12.37 13.54
CA ALA A 144 22.56 -13.41 14.52
C ALA A 144 21.09 -13.80 14.43
N PHE A 145 20.21 -12.84 14.15
CA PHE A 145 18.80 -13.03 13.88
C PHE A 145 18.57 -13.89 12.63
N LEU A 146 19.14 -13.55 11.48
CA LEU A 146 19.03 -14.35 10.26
C LEU A 146 19.63 -15.75 10.46
N ARG A 147 20.72 -15.87 11.20
CA ARG A 147 21.34 -17.15 11.53
C ARG A 147 20.47 -17.98 12.47
N PHE A 148 19.81 -17.35 13.43
CA PHE A 148 18.81 -17.97 14.29
C PHE A 148 17.58 -18.41 13.48
N LEU A 149 17.09 -17.58 12.56
CA LEU A 149 15.99 -17.89 11.66
C LEU A 149 16.27 -19.14 10.80
N THR A 150 17.51 -19.34 10.37
CA THR A 150 17.90 -20.53 9.58
C THR A 150 18.07 -21.80 10.41
N THR A 151 18.14 -21.68 11.74
CA THR A 151 18.33 -22.82 12.65
C THR A 151 17.07 -23.31 13.35
N THR A 152 15.96 -22.54 13.28
CA THR A 152 14.70 -22.96 13.90
C THR A 152 13.83 -23.76 12.92
N ASP A 153 13.32 -24.91 13.35
CA ASP A 153 12.46 -25.79 12.54
C ASP A 153 11.16 -25.08 12.11
N ASN A 154 10.67 -24.12 12.89
CA ASN A 154 9.50 -23.30 12.56
C ASN A 154 9.68 -22.48 11.27
N LEU A 155 10.86 -21.91 11.03
CA LEU A 155 11.14 -21.19 9.80
C LEU A 155 11.25 -22.10 8.58
N LYS A 156 11.75 -23.31 8.77
CA LYS A 156 11.81 -24.31 7.69
C LYS A 156 10.41 -24.81 7.30
N ILE A 157 9.49 -24.90 8.27
CA ILE A 157 8.14 -25.45 8.05
C ILE A 157 7.16 -24.34 7.67
N MET A 158 7.22 -23.17 8.34
CA MET A 158 6.20 -22.11 8.21
C MET A 158 6.61 -20.95 7.31
N GLN A 159 7.87 -20.85 6.92
CA GLN A 159 8.42 -19.79 6.06
C GLN A 159 8.21 -18.36 6.61
N GLY A 160 7.87 -18.22 7.90
CA GLY A 160 7.64 -16.95 8.58
C GLY A 160 7.39 -17.15 10.08
N LEU A 161 7.63 -16.09 10.87
CA LEU A 161 7.48 -16.13 12.33
C LEU A 161 6.02 -16.04 12.79
N ASN A 162 5.22 -15.27 12.07
CA ASN A 162 3.82 -15.01 12.38
C ASN A 162 2.95 -15.48 11.22
N ARG A 163 1.77 -16.01 11.52
CA ARG A 163 0.85 -16.50 10.49
C ARG A 163 0.14 -15.36 9.77
N GLY A 164 -0.13 -14.26 10.49
CA GLY A 164 -0.86 -13.09 10.00
C GLY A 164 -2.38 -13.30 9.96
N ASP A 165 -2.89 -14.37 10.57
CA ASP A 165 -4.32 -14.67 10.65
C ASP A 165 -5.05 -13.62 11.50
N GLU A 166 -4.43 -13.18 12.60
CA GLU A 166 -5.00 -12.16 13.50
C GLU A 166 -5.09 -10.79 12.82
N PHE A 167 -4.08 -10.42 12.02
CA PHE A 167 -4.14 -9.20 11.22
C PHE A 167 -5.28 -9.26 10.18
N GLU A 168 -5.38 -10.35 9.43
CA GLU A 168 -6.44 -10.52 8.43
C GLU A 168 -7.82 -10.48 9.09
N SER A 169 -7.99 -11.15 10.24
CA SER A 169 -9.24 -11.18 11.01
C SER A 169 -9.63 -9.80 11.52
N TRP A 170 -8.66 -9.05 12.05
CA TRP A 170 -8.87 -7.67 12.46
C TRP A 170 -9.34 -6.80 11.30
N LEU A 171 -8.67 -6.89 10.15
CA LEU A 171 -8.99 -6.08 8.98
C LEU A 171 -10.38 -6.44 8.42
N LYS A 172 -10.74 -7.73 8.33
CA LYS A 172 -12.09 -8.18 7.96
C LYS A 172 -13.16 -7.60 8.88
N LYS A 173 -12.89 -7.57 10.20
CA LYS A 173 -13.78 -6.95 11.18
C LYS A 173 -13.95 -5.44 10.94
N GLN A 174 -12.87 -4.72 10.63
CA GLN A 174 -12.97 -3.31 10.29
C GLN A 174 -13.82 -3.10 9.03
N LEU A 175 -13.54 -3.84 7.96
CA LEU A 175 -14.28 -3.75 6.70
C LEU A 175 -15.77 -4.07 6.88
N SER A 176 -16.11 -5.08 7.68
CA SER A 176 -17.50 -5.45 7.95
C SER A 176 -18.28 -4.34 8.67
N SER A 177 -17.62 -3.50 9.49
CA SER A 177 -18.26 -2.35 10.14
C SER A 177 -18.71 -1.28 9.14
N PHE A 178 -18.19 -1.32 7.92
CA PHE A 178 -18.58 -0.46 6.78
C PHE A 178 -19.42 -1.20 5.74
N ASN A 179 -19.89 -2.42 6.02
CA ASN A 179 -20.62 -3.29 5.09
C ASN A 179 -19.79 -3.64 3.82
N ILE A 180 -18.48 -3.76 3.96
CA ILE A 180 -17.57 -4.22 2.91
C ILE A 180 -17.16 -5.67 3.24
N TYR A 181 -17.67 -6.62 2.47
CA TYR A 181 -17.41 -8.05 2.62
C TYR A 181 -16.65 -8.62 1.43
N THR A 182 -16.80 -7.98 0.27
CA THR A 182 -16.25 -8.43 -1.00
C THR A 182 -15.59 -7.28 -1.78
N VAL A 183 -14.77 -7.63 -2.76
CA VAL A 183 -14.22 -6.67 -3.72
C VAL A 183 -15.34 -5.92 -4.45
N ASN A 184 -16.44 -6.61 -4.77
CA ASN A 184 -17.58 -5.99 -5.44
C ASN A 184 -18.25 -4.91 -4.59
N ASP A 185 -18.36 -5.12 -3.26
CA ASP A 185 -18.89 -4.09 -2.35
C ASP A 185 -17.98 -2.86 -2.34
N LEU A 186 -16.67 -3.09 -2.31
CA LEU A 186 -15.68 -2.01 -2.32
C LEU A 186 -15.72 -1.23 -3.64
N ARG A 187 -15.78 -1.91 -4.78
CA ARG A 187 -15.91 -1.28 -6.10
C ARG A 187 -17.15 -0.38 -6.18
N LYS A 188 -18.30 -0.88 -5.72
CA LYS A 188 -19.55 -0.08 -5.66
C LYS A 188 -19.38 1.17 -4.78
N ARG A 189 -18.71 1.04 -3.63
CA ARG A 189 -18.42 2.15 -2.73
C ARG A 189 -17.57 3.21 -3.42
N MET A 190 -16.47 2.80 -4.03
CA MET A 190 -15.52 3.71 -4.68
C MET A 190 -16.07 4.31 -5.99
N ALA A 191 -16.95 3.61 -6.69
CA ALA A 191 -17.59 4.08 -7.91
C ALA A 191 -18.78 5.03 -7.67
N THR A 192 -19.07 5.40 -6.43
CA THR A 192 -20.11 6.38 -6.14
C THR A 192 -19.65 7.77 -6.62
N THR A 193 -20.25 8.23 -7.71
CA THR A 193 -19.90 9.52 -8.29
C THR A 193 -20.33 10.67 -7.37
N PRO A 194 -19.42 11.60 -7.02
CA PRO A 194 -19.72 12.75 -6.18
C PRO A 194 -20.79 13.65 -6.82
N TYR A 195 -21.62 14.27 -6.00
CA TYR A 195 -22.67 15.14 -6.50
C TYR A 195 -22.10 16.40 -7.17
N GLY A 196 -22.57 16.71 -8.38
CA GLY A 196 -22.04 17.83 -9.17
C GLY A 196 -20.62 17.58 -9.74
N TRP A 197 -20.24 16.33 -9.91
CA TRP A 197 -18.98 15.88 -10.51
C TRP A 197 -18.73 16.52 -11.87
N LYS A 198 -17.68 17.33 -12.01
CA LYS A 198 -17.38 18.08 -13.23
C LYS A 198 -15.92 18.51 -13.33
N LEU A 199 -15.49 18.90 -14.52
CA LEU A 199 -14.26 19.65 -14.71
C LEU A 199 -14.48 21.14 -14.39
N ARG A 200 -13.44 21.82 -13.90
CA ARG A 200 -13.46 23.28 -13.79
C ARG A 200 -13.69 23.92 -15.15
N SER A 201 -14.42 25.01 -15.21
CA SER A 201 -14.67 25.76 -16.46
C SER A 201 -13.37 26.23 -17.11
N THR A 202 -12.44 26.76 -16.32
CA THR A 202 -11.11 27.16 -16.78
C THR A 202 -10.31 26.02 -17.42
N SER A 203 -10.54 24.78 -16.98
CA SER A 203 -9.90 23.59 -17.52
C SER A 203 -10.54 23.09 -18.80
N ILE A 204 -11.86 23.29 -18.97
CA ILE A 204 -12.58 22.99 -20.22
C ILE A 204 -12.03 23.86 -21.34
N ASP A 205 -11.87 25.17 -21.11
CA ASP A 205 -11.31 26.09 -22.09
C ASP A 205 -9.87 25.77 -22.47
N LYS A 206 -9.04 25.35 -21.49
CA LYS A 206 -7.67 24.90 -21.72
C LYS A 206 -7.62 23.53 -22.40
N SER A 207 -8.57 22.62 -22.12
CA SER A 207 -8.57 21.27 -22.67
C SER A 207 -8.90 21.22 -24.14
N SER A 208 -9.63 22.20 -24.67
CA SER A 208 -9.84 22.37 -26.13
C SER A 208 -8.52 22.69 -26.87
N GLN A 209 -7.49 23.16 -26.15
CA GLN A 209 -6.16 23.48 -26.67
C GLN A 209 -5.09 22.42 -26.39
N LEU A 210 -5.37 21.45 -25.50
CA LEU A 210 -4.46 20.36 -25.13
C LEU A 210 -4.98 19.05 -25.70
N GLU A 211 -4.42 18.65 -26.85
CA GLU A 211 -4.69 17.31 -27.39
C GLU A 211 -4.39 16.24 -26.31
N GLY A 212 -5.34 15.33 -26.09
CA GLY A 212 -5.18 14.16 -25.23
C GLY A 212 -5.67 14.29 -23.79
N LYS A 213 -6.26 15.40 -23.35
CA LYS A 213 -6.87 15.49 -22.01
C LYS A 213 -8.07 14.54 -21.92
N GLN A 214 -8.14 13.75 -20.84
CA GLN A 214 -9.28 12.86 -20.59
C GLN A 214 -10.55 13.67 -20.35
N SER A 215 -11.64 13.25 -21.02
CA SER A 215 -12.99 13.68 -20.62
C SER A 215 -13.29 13.14 -19.22
N LEU A 216 -14.07 13.86 -18.45
CA LEU A 216 -14.53 13.42 -17.15
C LEU A 216 -15.84 12.66 -17.32
N ASP A 217 -15.73 11.33 -17.25
CA ASP A 217 -16.90 10.45 -17.24
C ASP A 217 -17.35 10.18 -15.80
N GLU A 218 -18.57 9.68 -15.62
CA GLU A 218 -19.02 9.15 -14.34
C GLU A 218 -18.12 7.99 -13.89
N LEU A 219 -18.04 7.79 -12.57
CA LEU A 219 -17.24 6.70 -12.03
C LEU A 219 -17.89 5.34 -12.38
N ASP A 220 -17.08 4.41 -12.87
CA ASP A 220 -17.52 3.09 -13.30
C ASP A 220 -17.23 2.03 -12.21
N VAL A 221 -18.26 1.27 -11.84
CA VAL A 221 -18.16 0.15 -10.88
C VAL A 221 -17.23 -0.97 -11.36
N ASN A 222 -16.98 -1.07 -12.65
CA ASN A 222 -16.06 -2.06 -13.22
C ASN A 222 -14.60 -1.58 -13.25
N HIS A 223 -14.36 -0.32 -12.90
CA HIS A 223 -13.00 0.22 -12.82
C HIS A 223 -12.39 -0.01 -11.43
N ASP A 224 -11.11 -0.35 -11.39
CA ASP A 224 -10.39 -0.51 -10.15
C ASP A 224 -9.75 0.83 -9.72
N TYR A 225 -10.38 1.48 -8.74
CA TYR A 225 -9.87 2.71 -8.11
C TYR A 225 -8.94 2.44 -6.92
N LEU A 226 -8.80 1.18 -6.52
CA LEU A 226 -7.86 0.72 -5.51
C LEU A 226 -6.72 -0.06 -6.17
N CYS A 227 -5.48 0.20 -5.75
CA CYS A 227 -4.33 -0.60 -6.14
C CYS A 227 -3.46 -0.94 -4.92
N LEU A 228 -3.41 -2.21 -4.53
CA LEU A 228 -2.56 -2.74 -3.48
C LEU A 228 -1.47 -3.60 -4.09
N ILE A 229 -0.21 -3.27 -3.80
CA ILE A 229 0.93 -3.96 -4.41
C ILE A 229 1.36 -5.14 -3.55
N THR A 230 1.53 -6.28 -4.18
CA THR A 230 2.18 -7.47 -3.61
C THR A 230 3.15 -8.06 -4.63
N ALA A 231 4.05 -8.95 -4.19
CA ALA A 231 4.95 -9.68 -5.07
C ALA A 231 4.61 -11.17 -5.02
N ASP A 232 4.46 -11.81 -6.17
CA ASP A 232 4.34 -13.26 -6.26
C ASP A 232 5.71 -13.87 -6.54
N LEU A 233 6.31 -14.51 -5.53
CA LEU A 233 7.63 -15.14 -5.64
C LEU A 233 7.63 -16.35 -6.59
N ALA A 234 6.48 -16.98 -6.79
CA ALA A 234 6.39 -18.18 -7.64
C ALA A 234 6.44 -17.84 -9.12
N THR A 235 6.01 -16.63 -9.48
CA THR A 235 6.02 -16.13 -10.86
C THR A 235 7.00 -14.99 -11.11
N GLU A 236 7.57 -14.42 -10.03
CA GLU A 236 8.49 -13.26 -10.05
C GLU A 236 7.82 -11.97 -10.60
N TYR A 237 6.49 -11.84 -10.45
CA TYR A 237 5.75 -10.66 -10.89
C TYR A 237 5.35 -9.73 -9.75
N LYS A 238 5.39 -8.41 -10.05
CA LYS A 238 4.63 -7.40 -9.31
C LYS A 238 3.14 -7.65 -9.57
N VAL A 239 2.36 -7.77 -8.51
CA VAL A 239 0.92 -8.01 -8.61
C VAL A 239 0.14 -6.83 -8.05
N GLU A 240 -0.76 -6.30 -8.86
CA GLU A 240 -1.63 -5.16 -8.54
C GLU A 240 -3.03 -5.69 -8.21
N LEU A 241 -3.42 -5.60 -6.95
CA LEU A 241 -4.72 -6.08 -6.48
C LEU A 241 -5.68 -4.91 -6.22
N PRO A 242 -6.94 -4.99 -6.61
CA PRO A 242 -7.67 -6.15 -7.12
C PRO A 242 -7.59 -6.39 -8.63
N VAL A 243 -6.99 -5.49 -9.44
CA VAL A 243 -7.03 -5.55 -10.91
C VAL A 243 -6.52 -6.89 -11.47
N MET A 244 -5.48 -7.46 -10.87
CA MET A 244 -4.91 -8.76 -11.28
C MET A 244 -5.48 -9.96 -10.50
N ALA A 245 -6.45 -9.74 -9.60
CA ALA A 245 -6.98 -10.80 -8.76
C ALA A 245 -7.60 -11.96 -9.55
N GLU A 246 -8.13 -11.70 -10.74
CA GLU A 246 -8.69 -12.71 -11.63
C GLU A 246 -7.69 -13.74 -12.17
N LEU A 247 -6.38 -13.51 -11.99
CA LEU A 247 -5.34 -14.49 -12.30
C LEU A 247 -5.20 -15.56 -11.21
N TYR A 248 -5.61 -15.25 -9.98
CA TYR A 248 -5.34 -16.02 -8.77
C TYR A 248 -6.59 -16.59 -8.11
N TRP A 249 -7.75 -15.97 -8.32
CA TRP A 249 -9.03 -16.39 -7.73
C TRP A 249 -10.11 -16.57 -8.80
N GLU A 250 -10.78 -17.71 -8.83
CA GLU A 250 -11.89 -17.98 -9.77
C GLU A 250 -13.02 -16.95 -9.66
N LYS A 251 -13.30 -16.52 -8.42
CA LYS A 251 -14.33 -15.53 -8.09
C LYS A 251 -13.68 -14.30 -7.44
N ALA A 252 -12.84 -13.60 -8.20
CA ALA A 252 -12.07 -12.46 -7.70
C ALA A 252 -12.96 -11.38 -7.03
N ASN A 253 -14.17 -11.17 -7.56
CA ASN A 253 -15.12 -10.19 -7.03
C ASN A 253 -15.72 -10.57 -5.67
N ASP A 254 -15.73 -11.86 -5.32
CA ASP A 254 -16.27 -12.38 -4.06
C ASP A 254 -15.19 -12.45 -2.96
N VAL A 255 -13.93 -12.22 -3.30
CA VAL A 255 -12.83 -12.21 -2.32
C VAL A 255 -13.01 -11.04 -1.35
N ASN A 256 -12.75 -11.28 -0.06
CA ASN A 256 -12.70 -10.19 0.91
C ASN A 256 -11.42 -9.36 0.70
N PRO A 257 -11.50 -8.02 0.54
CA PRO A 257 -10.33 -7.20 0.24
C PRO A 257 -9.22 -7.24 1.29
N ALA A 258 -9.52 -7.65 2.53
CA ALA A 258 -8.52 -7.86 3.58
C ALA A 258 -7.43 -8.85 3.16
N VAL A 259 -7.78 -9.86 2.34
CA VAL A 259 -6.84 -10.84 1.80
C VAL A 259 -5.76 -10.15 0.96
N PHE A 260 -6.13 -9.17 0.16
CA PHE A 260 -5.18 -8.44 -0.69
C PHE A 260 -4.19 -7.62 0.13
N CYS A 261 -4.69 -6.97 1.17
CA CYS A 261 -3.84 -6.25 2.10
C CYS A 261 -2.93 -7.23 2.89
N ARG A 262 -3.45 -8.42 3.28
CA ARG A 262 -2.67 -9.49 3.91
C ARG A 262 -1.53 -9.96 2.99
N CYS A 263 -1.77 -10.09 1.68
CA CYS A 263 -0.71 -10.38 0.71
C CYS A 263 0.35 -9.26 0.71
N SER A 264 -0.10 -7.99 0.59
CA SER A 264 0.77 -6.81 0.50
C SER A 264 1.65 -6.58 1.73
N MET A 265 1.21 -7.02 2.92
CA MET A 265 1.95 -6.83 4.17
C MET A 265 2.71 -8.08 4.64
N SER A 266 2.80 -9.12 3.80
CA SER A 266 3.54 -10.37 4.11
C SER A 266 5.05 -10.16 4.07
N ILE A 267 5.59 -9.35 5.00
CA ILE A 267 7.03 -9.06 5.08
C ILE A 267 7.78 -10.39 5.26
N PRO A 268 8.73 -10.73 4.35
CA PRO A 268 9.47 -11.97 4.42
C PRO A 268 10.13 -12.16 5.79
N PHE A 269 10.12 -13.38 6.29
CA PHE A 269 10.58 -13.79 7.61
C PHE A 269 9.71 -13.32 8.79
N VAL A 270 9.07 -12.14 8.71
CA VAL A 270 8.18 -11.63 9.76
C VAL A 270 6.83 -12.32 9.69
N PHE A 271 6.23 -12.38 8.52
CA PHE A 271 4.96 -13.05 8.28
C PHE A 271 5.11 -14.20 7.30
N GLN A 272 4.30 -15.23 7.50
CA GLN A 272 4.17 -16.32 6.54
C GLN A 272 3.69 -15.77 5.20
N PRO A 273 4.31 -16.17 4.07
CA PRO A 273 3.79 -15.83 2.75
C PRO A 273 2.34 -16.27 2.61
N TYR A 274 1.53 -15.48 1.91
CA TYR A 274 0.16 -15.85 1.62
C TYR A 274 0.10 -16.69 0.35
N THR A 275 -0.35 -17.94 0.46
CA THR A 275 -0.36 -18.87 -0.67
C THR A 275 -1.77 -19.06 -1.22
N VAL A 276 -1.90 -19.08 -2.55
CA VAL A 276 -3.14 -19.28 -3.26
C VAL A 276 -2.98 -20.34 -4.33
N LYS A 277 -3.91 -21.27 -4.39
CA LYS A 277 -3.98 -22.22 -5.51
C LYS A 277 -4.51 -21.48 -6.75
N ILE A 278 -3.68 -21.43 -7.79
CA ILE A 278 -4.08 -20.79 -9.06
C ILE A 278 -5.21 -21.61 -9.71
N PRO A 279 -6.24 -20.95 -10.28
CA PRO A 279 -7.32 -21.64 -10.98
C PRO A 279 -6.82 -22.50 -12.13
N HIS A 280 -7.65 -23.46 -12.54
CA HIS A 280 -7.34 -24.30 -13.69
C HIS A 280 -7.14 -23.44 -14.95
N MET A 281 -6.01 -23.69 -15.64
CA MET A 281 -5.64 -22.92 -16.84
C MET A 281 -6.53 -23.31 -18.03
N ASP A 282 -7.38 -22.39 -18.42
CA ASP A 282 -8.13 -22.43 -19.67
C ASP A 282 -7.67 -21.33 -20.64
N ASN A 283 -8.25 -21.27 -21.82
CA ASN A 283 -7.88 -20.27 -22.84
C ASN A 283 -8.16 -18.83 -22.36
N ASN A 284 -9.20 -18.60 -21.55
CA ASN A 284 -9.55 -17.30 -21.04
C ASN A 284 -8.51 -16.84 -20.02
N LEU A 285 -8.13 -17.70 -19.07
CA LEU A 285 -7.10 -17.39 -18.08
C LEU A 285 -5.73 -17.18 -18.74
N GLN A 286 -5.40 -17.93 -19.81
CA GLN A 286 -4.18 -17.68 -20.61
C GLN A 286 -4.16 -16.26 -21.20
N LEU A 287 -5.27 -15.81 -21.79
CA LEU A 287 -5.38 -14.45 -22.34
C LEU A 287 -5.23 -13.38 -21.25
N LYS A 288 -5.76 -13.62 -20.05
CA LYS A 288 -5.59 -12.72 -18.90
C LYS A 288 -4.13 -12.66 -18.46
N TRP A 289 -3.46 -13.80 -18.30
CA TRP A 289 -2.03 -13.84 -18.00
C TRP A 289 -1.21 -13.12 -19.08
N GLN A 290 -1.49 -13.35 -20.36
CA GLN A 290 -0.82 -12.64 -21.45
C GLN A 290 -1.04 -11.13 -21.37
N LYS A 291 -2.26 -10.69 -21.08
CA LYS A 291 -2.60 -9.27 -20.94
C LYS A 291 -1.78 -8.58 -19.84
N TYR A 292 -1.66 -9.21 -18.67
CA TYR A 292 -1.01 -8.59 -17.51
C TYR A 292 0.50 -8.78 -17.48
N THR A 293 1.02 -9.86 -18.05
CA THR A 293 2.43 -10.23 -17.93
C THR A 293 3.21 -10.19 -19.25
N GLY A 294 2.52 -10.10 -20.37
CA GLY A 294 3.14 -10.18 -21.70
C GLY A 294 3.63 -11.58 -22.07
N ILE A 295 3.39 -12.62 -21.26
CA ILE A 295 3.84 -13.98 -21.54
C ILE A 295 3.08 -14.55 -22.75
N SER A 296 3.83 -15.14 -23.69
CA SER A 296 3.26 -15.91 -24.80
C SER A 296 3.20 -17.40 -24.46
N PHE A 297 1.99 -17.97 -24.37
CA PHE A 297 1.76 -19.40 -24.15
C PHE A 297 2.08 -20.28 -25.37
N GLN A 298 2.44 -19.70 -26.51
CA GLN A 298 2.92 -20.44 -27.68
C GLN A 298 4.36 -20.93 -27.54
N SER A 299 5.11 -20.42 -26.57
CA SER A 299 6.48 -20.87 -26.29
C SER A 299 6.48 -22.20 -25.53
N ARG A 300 7.40 -23.11 -25.88
CA ARG A 300 7.63 -24.36 -25.14
C ARG A 300 8.00 -24.15 -23.68
N LEU A 301 8.53 -22.98 -23.31
CA LEU A 301 8.87 -22.60 -21.94
C LEU A 301 7.62 -22.28 -21.11
N ALA A 302 6.51 -21.91 -21.74
CA ALA A 302 5.25 -21.58 -21.07
C ALA A 302 4.45 -22.82 -20.61
N THR A 303 4.89 -24.04 -20.92
CA THR A 303 4.13 -25.27 -20.56
C THR A 303 4.03 -25.54 -19.06
N ARG A 304 4.85 -24.88 -18.24
CA ARG A 304 4.87 -25.00 -16.77
C ARG A 304 4.48 -23.70 -16.07
N PHE A 305 4.04 -22.71 -16.80
CA PHE A 305 3.62 -21.41 -16.26
C PHE A 305 2.09 -21.25 -16.36
N PRO A 306 1.44 -20.66 -15.37
CA PRO A 306 1.95 -20.37 -14.03
C PRO A 306 2.13 -21.65 -13.20
N PRO A 307 2.90 -21.59 -12.09
CA PRO A 307 2.95 -22.70 -11.14
C PRO A 307 1.56 -22.91 -10.50
N PRO A 308 1.27 -24.10 -9.93
CA PRO A 308 -0.05 -24.41 -9.39
C PRO A 308 -0.41 -23.59 -8.13
N ILE A 309 0.60 -23.01 -7.47
CA ILE A 309 0.45 -22.24 -6.24
C ILE A 309 1.22 -20.93 -6.40
N ALA A 310 0.55 -19.82 -6.19
CA ALA A 310 1.14 -18.50 -6.01
C ALA A 310 1.64 -18.32 -4.58
N CYS A 311 2.71 -17.54 -4.41
CA CYS A 311 3.35 -17.29 -3.13
C CYS A 311 3.55 -15.79 -2.94
N PHE A 312 2.58 -15.13 -2.29
CA PHE A 312 2.58 -13.68 -2.10
C PHE A 312 3.40 -13.26 -0.89
N VAL A 313 4.24 -12.26 -1.11
CA VAL A 313 5.01 -11.55 -0.08
C VAL A 313 4.81 -10.04 -0.21
N ASP A 314 5.33 -9.28 0.77
CA ASP A 314 5.24 -7.82 0.80
C ASP A 314 5.64 -7.20 -0.55
N GLY A 315 4.78 -6.31 -1.03
CA GLY A 315 4.96 -5.67 -2.33
C GLY A 315 6.17 -4.73 -2.38
N GLY A 316 6.70 -4.32 -1.23
CA GLY A 316 7.88 -3.47 -1.14
C GLY A 316 9.12 -4.08 -1.80
N ILE A 317 9.16 -5.40 -2.00
CA ILE A 317 10.23 -6.07 -2.76
C ILE A 317 10.27 -5.60 -4.22
N MET A 318 9.11 -5.40 -4.82
CA MET A 318 8.96 -5.05 -6.24
C MET A 318 8.69 -3.55 -6.44
N SER A 319 7.83 -2.95 -5.63
CA SER A 319 7.49 -1.54 -5.70
C SER A 319 6.99 -1.04 -4.34
N ASN A 320 7.86 -0.37 -3.59
CA ASN A 320 7.51 0.15 -2.27
C ASN A 320 6.66 1.42 -2.33
N PHE A 321 6.79 2.19 -3.41
CA PHE A 321 6.06 3.43 -3.67
C PHE A 321 5.51 3.42 -5.09
N PRO A 322 4.32 2.87 -5.34
CA PRO A 322 3.79 2.61 -6.68
C PRO A 322 3.23 3.89 -7.34
N ILE A 323 4.05 4.94 -7.48
CA ILE A 323 3.63 6.26 -7.98
C ILE A 323 3.17 6.24 -9.44
N ASP A 324 3.53 5.21 -10.17
CA ASP A 324 3.25 5.02 -11.61
C ASP A 324 1.87 4.39 -11.89
N VAL A 325 1.19 3.83 -10.90
CA VAL A 325 -0.03 3.02 -11.13
C VAL A 325 -1.20 3.78 -11.75
N PHE A 326 -1.28 5.09 -11.54
CA PHE A 326 -2.30 5.95 -12.17
C PHE A 326 -1.75 6.76 -13.34
N HIS A 327 -0.49 6.54 -13.73
CA HIS A 327 0.12 7.27 -14.82
C HIS A 327 -0.37 6.76 -16.18
N ASN A 328 -0.78 7.68 -17.04
CA ASN A 328 -1.10 7.39 -18.43
C ASN A 328 -0.15 8.20 -19.33
N PRO A 329 0.78 7.55 -20.04
CA PRO A 329 1.79 8.25 -20.85
C PRO A 329 1.20 8.93 -22.09
N THR A 330 -0.03 8.59 -22.47
CA THR A 330 -0.66 9.10 -23.71
C THR A 330 -1.70 10.21 -23.46
N LYS A 331 -2.03 10.49 -22.20
CA LYS A 331 -3.09 11.45 -21.85
C LYS A 331 -2.68 12.34 -20.68
N VAL A 332 -3.07 13.61 -20.74
CA VAL A 332 -2.98 14.50 -19.57
C VAL A 332 -4.14 14.20 -18.64
N PRO A 333 -3.90 13.74 -17.41
CA PRO A 333 -4.96 13.38 -16.48
C PRO A 333 -5.74 14.61 -16.01
N ALA A 334 -7.04 14.44 -15.77
CA ALA A 334 -7.89 15.49 -15.19
C ALA A 334 -7.65 15.64 -13.66
N ARG A 335 -7.04 14.66 -13.03
CA ARG A 335 -6.66 14.64 -11.61
C ARG A 335 -5.15 14.42 -11.49
N PRO A 336 -4.46 15.17 -10.64
CA PRO A 336 -3.07 14.88 -10.32
C PRO A 336 -2.98 13.63 -9.43
N THR A 337 -1.84 12.94 -9.51
CA THR A 337 -1.50 11.86 -8.56
C THR A 337 -0.62 12.44 -7.47
N PHE A 338 -1.12 12.49 -6.24
CA PHE A 338 -0.34 12.87 -5.07
C PHE A 338 0.33 11.64 -4.47
N GLY A 339 1.61 11.77 -4.19
CA GLY A 339 2.39 10.73 -3.55
C GLY A 339 2.86 11.15 -2.16
N VAL A 340 2.91 10.19 -1.22
CA VAL A 340 3.49 10.42 0.09
C VAL A 340 4.50 9.33 0.42
N LYS A 341 5.72 9.74 0.75
CA LYS A 341 6.83 8.90 1.16
C LYS A 341 7.15 9.08 2.64
N LEU A 342 7.61 8.01 3.23
CA LEU A 342 8.04 7.94 4.63
C LEU A 342 9.57 7.97 4.65
N GLN A 343 10.16 8.97 5.28
CA GLN A 343 11.59 9.30 5.31
C GLN A 343 12.13 9.91 4.01
N LEU A 344 13.21 10.65 4.16
CA LEU A 344 14.00 11.17 3.04
C LEU A 344 14.85 10.05 2.44
N ASP A 345 14.95 10.03 1.10
CA ASP A 345 15.73 9.01 0.35
C ASP A 345 17.27 9.12 0.56
N ASP A 346 17.71 9.89 1.54
CA ASP A 346 19.12 10.25 1.75
C ASP A 346 19.80 9.23 2.68
N HIS A 347 19.86 7.96 2.23
CA HIS A 347 20.48 6.88 3.00
C HIS A 347 21.87 6.55 2.43
N SER A 348 22.90 6.88 3.18
CA SER A 348 24.23 6.31 2.98
C SER A 348 24.46 5.16 3.98
N HIS A 349 24.84 4.01 3.47
CA HIS A 349 25.13 2.84 4.29
C HIS A 349 26.57 2.37 4.08
N GLU A 350 27.31 2.15 5.17
CA GLU A 350 28.60 1.48 5.10
C GLU A 350 28.37 -0.04 4.88
N ILE A 351 29.04 -0.61 3.92
CA ILE A 351 28.98 -2.05 3.59
C ILE A 351 30.22 -2.73 4.19
N ASN A 352 30.03 -3.38 5.31
CA ASN A 352 31.12 -4.00 6.09
C ASN A 352 31.03 -5.52 6.16
N SER A 353 29.95 -6.15 5.67
CA SER A 353 29.74 -7.59 5.72
C SER A 353 28.92 -8.12 4.54
N THR A 354 28.98 -9.44 4.30
CA THR A 354 28.15 -10.11 3.27
C THR A 354 26.66 -9.92 3.52
N LEU A 355 26.25 -9.77 4.78
CA LEU A 355 24.85 -9.52 5.13
C LEU A 355 24.44 -8.09 4.85
N ASP A 356 25.37 -7.11 4.95
CA ASP A 356 25.11 -5.74 4.49
C ASP A 356 24.86 -5.75 2.99
N ILE A 357 25.65 -6.51 2.24
CA ILE A 357 25.46 -6.66 0.79
C ILE A 357 24.05 -7.17 0.50
N PHE A 358 23.61 -8.23 1.18
CA PHE A 358 22.29 -8.81 0.97
C PHE A 358 21.16 -7.82 1.34
N ALA A 359 21.22 -7.22 2.54
CA ALA A 359 20.22 -6.28 3.01
C ALA A 359 20.14 -5.03 2.13
N GLN A 360 21.29 -4.49 1.73
CA GLN A 360 21.32 -3.30 0.87
C GLN A 360 20.98 -3.61 -0.58
N SER A 361 21.23 -4.83 -1.08
CA SER A 361 20.73 -5.26 -2.38
C SER A 361 19.21 -5.27 -2.41
N PHE A 362 18.57 -5.76 -1.33
CA PHE A 362 17.13 -5.74 -1.17
C PHE A 362 16.57 -4.31 -1.12
N ASN A 363 17.18 -3.43 -0.30
CA ASN A 363 16.78 -2.03 -0.22
C ASN A 363 16.98 -1.31 -1.56
N THR A 364 18.08 -1.57 -2.26
CA THR A 364 18.34 -0.99 -3.59
C THR A 364 17.26 -1.41 -4.59
N ALA A 365 16.84 -2.68 -4.58
CA ALA A 365 15.77 -3.16 -5.44
C ALA A 365 14.44 -2.44 -5.16
N ARG A 366 14.09 -2.24 -3.88
CA ARG A 366 12.86 -1.50 -3.47
C ARG A 366 12.81 -0.08 -4.02
N HIS A 367 13.96 0.60 -4.12
CA HIS A 367 14.04 2.00 -4.54
C HIS A 367 14.23 2.17 -6.05
N ALA A 368 14.77 1.17 -6.75
CA ALA A 368 15.19 1.29 -8.14
C ALA A 368 14.04 1.68 -9.10
N MET A 369 12.89 1.03 -9.00
CA MET A 369 11.77 1.29 -9.91
C MET A 369 11.18 2.69 -9.73
N ASN A 370 11.04 3.13 -8.48
CA ASN A 370 10.47 4.43 -8.14
C ASN A 370 11.40 5.58 -8.57
N TYR A 371 12.70 5.41 -8.36
CA TYR A 371 13.71 6.38 -8.78
C TYR A 371 13.69 6.58 -10.31
N ASP A 372 13.64 5.52 -11.07
CA ASP A 372 13.60 5.57 -12.54
C ASP A 372 12.36 6.28 -13.07
N PHE A 373 11.19 6.02 -12.47
CA PHE A 373 9.94 6.66 -12.88
C PHE A 373 9.98 8.17 -12.64
N ILE A 374 10.33 8.61 -11.42
CA ILE A 374 10.39 10.03 -11.06
C ILE A 374 11.46 10.76 -11.90
N LYS A 375 12.61 10.12 -12.15
CA LYS A 375 13.65 10.69 -12.98
C LYS A 375 13.20 10.93 -14.43
N LYS A 376 12.39 10.01 -14.98
CA LYS A 376 11.82 10.14 -16.33
C LYS A 376 10.64 11.11 -16.39
N ASN A 377 9.98 11.35 -15.26
CA ASN A 377 8.81 12.20 -15.12
C ASN A 377 9.01 13.25 -14.03
N PRO A 378 9.88 14.26 -14.23
CA PRO A 378 10.31 15.17 -13.19
C PRO A 378 9.18 16.03 -12.58
N ASP A 379 8.06 16.18 -13.26
CA ASP A 379 6.88 16.88 -12.73
C ASP A 379 6.30 16.19 -11.49
N TYR A 380 6.47 14.87 -11.37
CA TYR A 380 6.06 14.14 -10.17
C TYR A 380 6.82 14.55 -8.91
N ASN A 381 8.01 15.11 -9.00
CA ASN A 381 8.72 15.67 -7.84
C ASN A 381 7.93 16.75 -7.09
N LYS A 382 7.04 17.45 -7.79
CA LYS A 382 6.17 18.48 -7.18
C LYS A 382 4.92 17.89 -6.52
N LEU A 383 4.60 16.65 -6.83
CA LEU A 383 3.40 15.94 -6.38
C LEU A 383 3.70 14.93 -5.26
N VAL A 384 4.99 14.70 -4.97
CA VAL A 384 5.44 13.77 -3.94
C VAL A 384 5.84 14.55 -2.69
N SER A 385 5.21 14.23 -1.57
CA SER A 385 5.54 14.76 -0.25
C SER A 385 6.38 13.74 0.52
N PHE A 386 7.31 14.25 1.33
CA PHE A 386 8.13 13.46 2.24
C PHE A 386 7.72 13.76 3.68
N ILE A 387 7.50 12.74 4.48
CA ILE A 387 7.22 12.89 5.91
C ILE A 387 8.46 12.47 6.66
N ASP A 388 9.02 13.42 7.43
CA ASP A 388 10.07 13.11 8.39
C ASP A 388 9.47 12.36 9.58
N THR A 389 9.87 11.10 9.74
CA THR A 389 9.41 10.22 10.83
C THR A 389 10.39 10.22 12.00
N GLY A 390 11.40 11.08 11.97
CA GLY A 390 12.42 11.17 12.98
C GLY A 390 13.24 9.88 13.14
N ASP A 391 13.56 9.54 14.39
CA ASP A 391 14.36 8.36 14.73
C ASP A 391 13.56 7.04 14.82
N ILE A 392 12.26 7.05 14.45
CA ILE A 392 11.40 5.86 14.54
C ILE A 392 11.74 4.86 13.43
N GLY A 393 12.08 3.65 13.80
CA GLY A 393 12.35 2.56 12.85
C GLY A 393 11.06 1.94 12.28
N TRP A 394 11.06 1.56 11.01
CA TRP A 394 9.89 0.97 10.34
C TRP A 394 9.40 -0.37 10.91
N LEU A 395 10.23 -1.08 11.69
CA LEU A 395 9.89 -2.30 12.44
C LEU A 395 9.74 -2.05 13.96
N ASP A 396 9.59 -0.83 14.41
CA ASP A 396 9.38 -0.51 15.83
C ASP A 396 7.95 -0.78 16.27
N PHE A 397 7.63 -2.04 16.52
CA PHE A 397 6.32 -2.48 17.00
C PHE A 397 6.10 -2.27 18.50
N SER A 398 7.03 -1.60 19.20
CA SER A 398 6.96 -1.37 20.65
C SER A 398 6.27 -0.05 21.04
N MET A 399 5.81 0.73 20.06
CA MET A 399 5.14 2.02 20.28
C MET A 399 3.75 1.88 20.91
#